data_6f00eb87acf5b80a8694899bb2bffd5b
#
_entry.id   6f00eb87acf5b80a8694899bb2bffd5b
#
_cell.length_a   1.000
_cell.length_b   1.000
_cell.length_c   1.000
_cell.angle_alpha   90.00
_cell.angle_beta   90.00
_cell.angle_gamma   90.00
#
_symmetry.space_group_name_H-M   'P 1'
#
loop_
_entity.id
_entity.type
_entity.pdbx_description
1 polymer ?
#
loop_
_entity_poly.entity_id
_entity_poly.type
_entity_poly.pdbx_seq_one_letter_code
_entity_poly.pdbx_strand_id
1 'polypeptide(L)'
;MNASDDERAALREANRQRYEELRAAGQGETTRSLPPPSAVGLALPGAVIHDEEVAAGGYWSTRLRRGEGLRVVDARGNAAVALVAWNAAETSERINVADTMKVQWTARIGKGRVVLTEMGRVALSVTEDSSGAHDAIVGASTAASMAALHGPGIWRNSRDNFVAAAMKLGLDRRDVPACLTLFAPTVVRADGSLGWEPARRHAGQFVDLRAELDLWVVLSHCPHPLDPTPLSSLGPVQAIRFVAPPAAADDACRTAGPEAKRAFAATERYLR
;
A
#
# COMPACT_ATOMS: atom_id res chain seq x y z
N MET A 1 18.49 -42.44 5.80
CA MET A 1 18.07 -43.03 7.08
C MET A 1 16.76 -42.37 7.46
N ASN A 2 15.66 -43.11 7.42
CA ASN A 2 14.35 -42.55 7.81
C ASN A 2 14.24 -42.60 9.35
N ALA A 3 13.91 -41.46 9.95
CA ALA A 3 13.63 -41.40 11.39
C ALA A 3 12.51 -42.37 11.78
N SER A 4 12.64 -43.01 12.93
CA SER A 4 11.59 -43.91 13.47
C SER A 4 10.32 -43.13 13.77
N ASP A 5 9.17 -43.80 13.87
CA ASP A 5 7.91 -43.15 14.18
C ASP A 5 7.93 -42.47 15.56
N ASP A 6 8.68 -43.02 16.51
CA ASP A 6 8.87 -42.43 17.85
C ASP A 6 9.72 -41.14 17.79
N GLU A 7 10.76 -41.09 16.96
CA GLU A 7 11.57 -39.89 16.76
C GLU A 7 10.75 -38.77 16.08
N ARG A 8 9.86 -39.13 15.14
CA ARG A 8 8.94 -38.18 14.52
C ARG A 8 7.90 -37.65 15.50
N ALA A 9 7.39 -38.51 16.39
CA ALA A 9 6.44 -38.11 17.41
C ALA A 9 7.11 -37.16 18.43
N ALA A 10 8.32 -37.48 18.89
CA ALA A 10 9.09 -36.62 19.78
C ALA A 10 9.39 -35.26 19.15
N LEU A 11 9.76 -35.24 17.87
CA LEU A 11 10.02 -33.99 17.13
C LEU A 11 8.75 -33.13 16.98
N ARG A 12 7.60 -33.75 16.73
CA ARG A 12 6.32 -33.02 16.66
C ARG A 12 5.97 -32.38 17.99
N GLU A 13 6.16 -33.12 19.08
CA GLU A 13 5.89 -32.60 20.42
C GLU A 13 6.84 -31.46 20.81
N ALA A 14 8.12 -31.59 20.54
CA ALA A 14 9.09 -30.53 20.75
C ALA A 14 8.77 -29.27 19.92
N ASN A 15 8.36 -29.44 18.66
CA ASN A 15 7.95 -28.33 17.81
C ASN A 15 6.66 -27.68 18.30
N ARG A 16 5.70 -28.45 18.85
CA ARG A 16 4.48 -27.92 19.46
C ARG A 16 4.78 -27.08 20.69
N GLN A 17 5.61 -27.59 21.60
CA GLN A 17 6.04 -26.85 22.79
C GLN A 17 6.77 -25.55 22.41
N ARG A 18 7.68 -25.63 21.43
CA ARG A 18 8.36 -24.46 20.93
C ARG A 18 7.42 -23.41 20.32
N TYR A 19 6.39 -23.87 19.58
CA TYR A 19 5.35 -22.99 19.06
C TYR A 19 4.55 -22.30 20.18
N GLU A 20 4.17 -23.04 21.22
CA GLU A 20 3.45 -22.51 22.37
C GLU A 20 4.28 -21.48 23.15
N GLU A 21 5.57 -21.77 23.37
CA GLU A 21 6.52 -20.82 23.97
C GLU A 21 6.66 -19.54 23.16
N LEU A 22 6.83 -19.65 21.85
CA LEU A 22 6.95 -18.51 20.93
C LEU A 22 5.65 -17.71 20.88
N ARG A 23 4.51 -18.39 20.91
CA ARG A 23 3.20 -17.76 20.96
C ARG A 23 3.00 -17.00 22.29
N ALA A 24 3.37 -17.60 23.41
CA ALA A 24 3.29 -16.96 24.72
C ALA A 24 4.24 -15.76 24.83
N ALA A 25 5.47 -15.88 24.31
CA ALA A 25 6.42 -14.78 24.21
C ALA A 25 5.93 -13.66 23.27
N GLY A 26 5.26 -14.01 22.17
CA GLY A 26 4.66 -13.06 21.22
C GLY A 26 3.41 -12.37 21.73
N GLN A 27 2.75 -12.91 22.75
CA GLN A 27 1.58 -12.27 23.38
C GLN A 27 1.93 -10.95 24.10
N GLY A 28 3.19 -10.72 24.45
CA GLY A 28 3.68 -9.45 25.01
C GLY A 28 3.95 -8.37 23.96
N GLU A 29 4.13 -8.73 22.67
CA GLU A 29 4.35 -7.80 21.57
C GLU A 29 3.11 -7.78 20.64
N THR A 30 2.00 -7.24 21.12
CA THR A 30 0.81 -7.04 20.28
C THR A 30 1.10 -5.99 19.21
N THR A 31 0.57 -6.22 18.00
CA THR A 31 0.55 -5.18 16.97
C THR A 31 -0.10 -3.92 17.54
N ARG A 32 0.63 -2.82 17.56
CA ARG A 32 0.11 -1.54 18.08
C ARG A 32 -1.14 -1.13 17.29
N SER A 33 -2.10 -0.52 17.98
CA SER A 33 -3.21 0.15 17.32
C SER A 33 -2.67 1.22 16.37
N LEU A 34 -3.37 1.46 15.27
CA LEU A 34 -3.00 2.54 14.36
C LEU A 34 -3.03 3.87 15.11
N PRO A 35 -2.07 4.77 14.86
CA PRO A 35 -2.17 6.16 15.29
C PRO A 35 -3.48 6.78 14.77
N PRO A 36 -4.01 7.81 15.43
CA PRO A 36 -5.16 8.53 14.90
C PRO A 36 -4.83 9.15 13.53
N PRO A 37 -5.83 9.33 12.67
CA PRO A 37 -5.63 10.02 11.39
C PRO A 37 -5.00 11.40 11.58
N SER A 38 -4.21 11.82 10.62
CA SER A 38 -3.58 13.14 10.59
C SER A 38 -4.62 14.24 10.36
N ALA A 39 -4.36 15.43 10.85
CA ALA A 39 -5.22 16.58 10.56
C ALA A 39 -5.13 16.96 9.07
N VAL A 40 -6.27 17.24 8.45
CA VAL A 40 -6.33 17.82 7.10
C VAL A 40 -5.56 19.15 7.08
N GLY A 41 -4.81 19.41 6.00
CA GLY A 41 -4.01 20.62 5.88
C GLY A 41 -2.68 20.58 6.64
N LEU A 42 -2.27 19.43 7.18
CA LEU A 42 -0.94 19.26 7.76
C LEU A 42 0.14 19.68 6.76
N ALA A 43 1.03 20.58 7.16
CA ALA A 43 2.14 21.03 6.34
C ALA A 43 3.05 19.86 5.89
N LEU A 44 3.68 20.00 4.72
CA LEU A 44 4.71 19.06 4.29
C LEU A 44 5.88 19.07 5.30
N PRO A 45 6.40 17.88 5.65
CA PRO A 45 7.46 17.81 6.65
C PRO A 45 8.86 18.15 6.09
N GLY A 46 8.98 18.44 4.80
CA GLY A 46 10.25 18.75 4.16
C GLY A 46 10.11 19.49 2.83
N ALA A 47 11.25 19.83 2.24
CA ALA A 47 11.31 20.59 1.00
C ALA A 47 10.68 19.83 -0.18
N VAL A 48 9.89 20.54 -0.98
CA VAL A 48 9.29 20.02 -2.22
C VAL A 48 10.38 19.77 -3.26
N ILE A 49 10.36 18.57 -3.86
CA ILE A 49 11.23 18.17 -4.97
C ILE A 49 10.48 18.34 -6.30
N HIS A 50 9.20 17.97 -6.31
CA HIS A 50 8.33 17.98 -7.48
C HIS A 50 6.88 18.03 -7.04
N ASP A 51 6.05 18.72 -7.80
CA ASP A 51 4.62 18.87 -7.55
C ASP A 51 3.89 18.82 -8.88
N GLU A 52 2.94 17.89 -9.03
CA GLU A 52 2.21 17.67 -10.26
C GLU A 52 0.77 17.29 -10.01
N GLU A 53 -0.12 17.81 -10.83
CA GLU A 53 -1.54 17.47 -10.83
C GLU A 53 -1.80 16.27 -11.75
N VAL A 54 -2.45 15.24 -11.23
CA VAL A 54 -2.85 14.05 -11.99
C VAL A 54 -4.33 14.13 -12.31
N ALA A 55 -4.64 14.33 -13.58
CA ALA A 55 -6.01 14.42 -14.06
C ALA A 55 -6.78 13.10 -13.90
N ALA A 56 -8.10 13.18 -13.76
CA ALA A 56 -8.98 12.01 -13.73
C ALA A 56 -8.83 11.16 -15.01
N GLY A 57 -8.75 9.85 -14.85
CA GLY A 57 -8.45 8.90 -15.94
C GLY A 57 -6.97 8.79 -16.31
N GLY A 58 -6.13 9.68 -15.78
CA GLY A 58 -4.69 9.71 -16.05
C GLY A 58 -3.87 8.80 -15.11
N TYR A 59 -2.57 8.79 -15.35
CA TYR A 59 -1.59 8.20 -14.47
C TYR A 59 -0.34 9.08 -14.40
N TRP A 60 0.39 8.91 -13.34
CA TRP A 60 1.67 9.55 -13.08
C TRP A 60 2.69 8.52 -12.66
N SER A 61 3.94 8.66 -13.07
CA SER A 61 5.01 7.75 -12.72
C SER A 61 6.28 8.50 -12.37
N THR A 62 6.99 8.03 -11.35
CA THR A 62 8.25 8.63 -10.91
C THR A 62 9.20 7.58 -10.33
N ARG A 63 10.49 7.92 -10.35
CA ARG A 63 11.46 7.27 -9.48
C ARG A 63 11.43 8.00 -8.13
N LEU A 64 10.97 7.31 -7.10
CA LEU A 64 11.01 7.78 -5.72
C LEU A 64 12.23 7.18 -5.05
N ARG A 65 13.18 8.02 -4.66
CA ARG A 65 14.43 7.54 -4.03
C ARG A 65 14.19 7.24 -2.56
N ARG A 66 14.99 6.34 -2.02
CA ARG A 66 15.00 6.08 -0.59
C ARG A 66 15.18 7.37 0.21
N GLY A 67 14.32 7.59 1.21
CA GLY A 67 14.31 8.81 2.02
C GLY A 67 13.55 9.98 1.39
N GLU A 68 13.03 9.86 0.17
CA GLU A 68 12.04 10.80 -0.35
C GLU A 68 10.63 10.40 0.13
N GLY A 69 9.77 11.38 0.24
CA GLY A 69 8.35 11.23 0.51
C GLY A 69 7.51 11.51 -0.73
N LEU A 70 6.36 10.87 -0.79
CA LEU A 70 5.31 11.14 -1.77
C LEU A 70 4.02 11.45 -1.02
N ARG A 71 3.55 12.71 -1.13
CA ARG A 71 2.20 13.10 -0.68
C ARG A 71 1.24 13.00 -1.85
N VAL A 72 0.15 12.28 -1.65
CA VAL A 72 -0.99 12.29 -2.57
C VAL A 72 -2.13 13.03 -1.88
N VAL A 73 -2.72 14.03 -2.57
CA VAL A 73 -3.82 14.84 -2.02
C VAL A 73 -5.05 14.70 -2.90
N ASP A 74 -6.18 14.38 -2.28
CA ASP A 74 -7.51 14.45 -2.90
C ASP A 74 -8.22 15.71 -2.43
N ALA A 75 -8.10 16.78 -3.20
CA ALA A 75 -8.64 18.08 -2.85
C ALA A 75 -10.17 18.09 -2.76
N ARG A 76 -10.86 17.25 -3.53
CA ARG A 76 -12.33 17.20 -3.59
C ARG A 76 -12.96 16.13 -2.71
N GLY A 77 -12.19 15.15 -2.23
CA GLY A 77 -12.72 14.04 -1.43
C GLY A 77 -13.51 13.03 -2.24
N ASN A 78 -13.22 12.89 -3.53
CA ASN A 78 -13.92 11.95 -4.41
C ASN A 78 -13.00 11.10 -5.29
N ALA A 79 -11.70 11.18 -5.08
CA ALA A 79 -10.72 10.39 -5.81
C ALA A 79 -10.57 8.97 -5.25
N ALA A 80 -10.15 8.05 -6.11
CA ALA A 80 -9.53 6.79 -5.77
C ALA A 80 -8.23 6.68 -6.57
N VAL A 81 -7.10 6.53 -5.89
CA VAL A 81 -5.77 6.53 -6.53
C VAL A 81 -5.11 5.19 -6.32
N ALA A 82 -5.09 4.37 -7.35
CA ALA A 82 -4.41 3.08 -7.30
C ALA A 82 -2.89 3.29 -7.45
N LEU A 83 -2.11 2.61 -6.62
CA LEU A 83 -0.65 2.68 -6.54
C LEU A 83 -0.04 1.31 -6.75
N VAL A 84 0.97 1.25 -7.63
CA VAL A 84 1.90 0.12 -7.76
C VAL A 84 3.33 0.62 -7.68
N ALA A 85 4.25 -0.26 -7.25
CA ALA A 85 5.66 0.08 -7.19
C ALA A 85 6.55 -1.15 -7.40
N TRP A 86 7.73 -0.90 -7.96
CA TRP A 86 8.80 -1.87 -8.18
C TRP A 86 10.09 -1.35 -7.57
N ASN A 87 10.93 -2.24 -7.08
CA ASN A 87 12.31 -1.89 -6.71
C ASN A 87 13.05 -1.38 -7.95
N ALA A 88 13.62 -0.17 -7.89
CA ALA A 88 14.26 0.45 -9.04
C ALA A 88 15.59 -0.22 -9.42
N ALA A 89 16.22 -0.94 -8.51
CA ALA A 89 17.44 -1.71 -8.78
C ALA A 89 17.15 -3.10 -9.34
N GLU A 90 15.99 -3.68 -8.97
CA GLU A 90 15.60 -5.04 -9.36
C GLU A 90 14.06 -5.07 -9.53
N THR A 91 13.60 -4.82 -10.74
CA THR A 91 12.17 -4.67 -11.04
C THR A 91 11.35 -5.97 -10.98
N SER A 92 11.99 -7.13 -10.83
CA SER A 92 11.31 -8.37 -10.46
C SER A 92 10.75 -8.28 -9.03
N GLU A 93 11.38 -7.50 -8.14
CA GLU A 93 10.86 -7.20 -6.82
C GLU A 93 9.86 -6.04 -6.87
N ARG A 94 8.65 -6.30 -6.46
CA ARG A 94 7.52 -5.37 -6.50
C ARG A 94 6.70 -5.42 -5.21
N ILE A 95 5.84 -4.45 -5.00
CA ILE A 95 4.94 -4.48 -3.84
C ILE A 95 4.03 -5.70 -3.86
N ASN A 96 3.78 -6.25 -2.68
CA ASN A 96 2.84 -7.35 -2.47
C ASN A 96 1.80 -6.95 -1.42
N VAL A 97 0.63 -6.56 -1.89
CA VAL A 97 -0.46 -6.08 -1.01
C VAL A 97 -1.02 -7.20 -0.16
N ALA A 98 -1.09 -8.44 -0.67
CA ALA A 98 -1.56 -9.59 0.07
C ALA A 98 -0.64 -9.93 1.26
N ASP A 99 0.68 -9.96 1.03
CA ASP A 99 1.64 -10.17 2.12
C ASP A 99 1.68 -8.96 3.07
N THR A 100 1.49 -7.76 2.56
CA THR A 100 1.35 -6.54 3.38
C THR A 100 0.24 -6.69 4.42
N MET A 101 -0.94 -7.14 4.01
CA MET A 101 -2.07 -7.39 4.92
C MET A 101 -1.80 -8.57 5.87
N LYS A 102 -1.39 -9.69 5.31
CA LYS A 102 -1.16 -10.94 6.04
C LYS A 102 -0.13 -10.78 7.15
N VAL A 103 1.03 -10.17 6.83
CA VAL A 103 2.14 -10.01 7.76
C VAL A 103 1.80 -9.02 8.87
N GLN A 104 1.02 -8.00 8.59
CA GLN A 104 0.59 -7.00 9.58
C GLN A 104 -0.76 -7.33 10.24
N TRP A 105 -1.38 -8.47 9.89
CA TRP A 105 -2.67 -8.92 10.41
C TRP A 105 -3.79 -7.89 10.30
N THR A 106 -3.79 -7.09 9.23
CA THR A 106 -4.78 -6.05 9.00
C THR A 106 -4.94 -5.72 7.52
N ALA A 107 -6.18 -5.49 7.09
CA ALA A 107 -6.49 -4.90 5.79
C ALA A 107 -6.46 -3.35 5.81
N ARG A 108 -6.31 -2.74 6.99
CA ARG A 108 -6.23 -1.28 7.13
C ARG A 108 -4.78 -0.84 7.06
N ILE A 109 -4.37 -0.40 5.88
CA ILE A 109 -3.02 0.11 5.62
C ILE A 109 -3.08 1.64 5.65
N GLY A 110 -2.90 2.20 6.83
CA GLY A 110 -2.91 3.65 7.07
C GLY A 110 -1.69 4.10 7.88
N LYS A 111 -1.75 5.27 8.48
CA LYS A 111 -0.66 5.86 9.27
C LYS A 111 -0.04 4.86 10.25
N GLY A 112 1.27 4.76 10.23
CA GLY A 112 2.02 3.82 11.06
C GLY A 112 2.11 2.40 10.49
N ARG A 113 1.65 2.14 9.27
CA ARG A 113 1.80 0.86 8.57
C ARG A 113 2.79 0.96 7.43
N VAL A 114 3.21 -0.19 6.94
CA VAL A 114 4.16 -0.32 5.84
C VAL A 114 3.54 -1.07 4.67
N VAL A 115 4.05 -0.81 3.46
CA VAL A 115 3.78 -1.61 2.27
C VAL A 115 5.01 -2.46 1.99
N LEU A 116 4.83 -3.77 1.91
CA LEU A 116 5.90 -4.74 1.73
C LEU A 116 6.09 -5.11 0.27
N THR A 117 7.31 -5.50 -0.08
CA THR A 117 7.60 -6.22 -1.32
C THR A 117 7.33 -7.71 -1.14
N GLU A 118 7.30 -8.46 -2.23
CA GLU A 118 7.23 -9.94 -2.21
C GLU A 118 8.45 -10.60 -1.57
N MET A 119 9.56 -9.85 -1.40
CA MET A 119 10.75 -10.29 -0.67
C MET A 119 10.68 -9.99 0.83
N GLY A 120 9.53 -9.49 1.32
CA GLY A 120 9.32 -9.14 2.73
C GLY A 120 10.12 -7.92 3.19
N ARG A 121 10.57 -7.07 2.26
CA ARG A 121 11.23 -5.79 2.55
C ARG A 121 10.19 -4.69 2.60
N VAL A 122 10.47 -3.62 3.35
CA VAL A 122 9.61 -2.43 3.36
C VAL A 122 9.89 -1.61 2.10
N ALA A 123 8.89 -1.48 1.25
CA ALA A 123 8.92 -0.57 0.11
C ALA A 123 8.57 0.86 0.54
N LEU A 124 7.42 1.02 1.19
CA LEU A 124 6.87 2.31 1.61
C LEU A 124 6.41 2.27 3.07
N SER A 125 6.63 3.36 3.79
CA SER A 125 6.07 3.63 5.12
C SER A 125 4.96 4.68 5.00
N VAL A 126 3.78 4.41 5.56
CA VAL A 126 2.68 5.38 5.64
C VAL A 126 2.93 6.27 6.85
N THR A 127 3.58 7.42 6.65
CA THR A 127 4.03 8.29 7.72
C THR A 127 2.95 9.23 8.23
N GLU A 128 2.13 9.77 7.31
CA GLU A 128 0.96 10.57 7.63
C GLU A 128 -0.22 10.14 6.75
N ASP A 129 -1.42 10.20 7.30
CA ASP A 129 -2.65 9.81 6.62
C ASP A 129 -3.85 10.46 7.30
N SER A 130 -4.55 11.33 6.58
CA SER A 130 -5.76 11.96 7.08
C SER A 130 -7.03 11.20 6.69
N SER A 131 -6.94 10.26 5.75
CA SER A 131 -8.08 9.48 5.23
C SER A 131 -8.37 8.24 6.06
N GLY A 132 -7.35 7.41 6.33
CA GLY A 132 -7.51 6.09 6.94
C GLY A 132 -8.40 5.14 6.13
N ALA A 133 -8.65 5.45 4.86
CA ALA A 133 -9.56 4.71 3.99
C ALA A 133 -8.87 4.29 2.70
N HIS A 134 -8.12 3.20 2.77
CA HIS A 134 -7.37 2.63 1.64
C HIS A 134 -7.83 1.19 1.40
N ASP A 135 -7.90 0.81 0.12
CA ASP A 135 -8.24 -0.56 -0.28
C ASP A 135 -6.99 -1.37 -0.62
N ALA A 136 -6.87 -2.51 0.02
CA ALA A 136 -5.84 -3.50 -0.22
C ALA A 136 -6.43 -4.84 -0.74
N ILE A 137 -7.74 -4.91 -1.01
CA ILE A 137 -8.48 -6.16 -1.24
C ILE A 137 -9.00 -6.26 -2.67
N VAL A 138 -9.72 -5.22 -3.14
CA VAL A 138 -10.44 -5.24 -4.44
C VAL A 138 -9.49 -5.01 -5.60
N GLY A 139 -8.56 -4.07 -5.44
CA GLY A 139 -7.56 -3.75 -6.45
C GLY A 139 -8.02 -2.77 -7.52
N ALA A 140 -7.29 -2.76 -8.65
CA ALA A 140 -7.43 -1.77 -9.72
C ALA A 140 -8.69 -1.98 -10.57
N SER A 141 -9.26 -0.89 -11.07
CA SER A 141 -10.28 -0.95 -12.11
C SER A 141 -9.72 -1.54 -13.42
N THR A 142 -10.59 -2.22 -14.14
CA THR A 142 -10.33 -2.84 -15.45
C THR A 142 -11.39 -2.37 -16.44
N ALA A 143 -11.17 -2.59 -17.74
CA ALA A 143 -12.19 -2.31 -18.75
C ALA A 143 -13.53 -3.01 -18.45
N ALA A 144 -13.48 -4.25 -17.93
CA ALA A 144 -14.67 -5.00 -17.56
C ALA A 144 -15.40 -4.40 -16.36
N SER A 145 -14.68 -4.01 -15.28
CA SER A 145 -15.30 -3.38 -14.11
C SER A 145 -15.90 -2.02 -14.43
N MET A 146 -15.21 -1.24 -15.28
CA MET A 146 -15.73 0.05 -15.74
C MET A 146 -16.99 -0.10 -16.60
N ALA A 147 -17.02 -1.07 -17.51
CA ALA A 147 -18.22 -1.36 -18.30
C ALA A 147 -19.40 -1.86 -17.44
N ALA A 148 -19.12 -2.62 -16.38
CA ALA A 148 -20.14 -3.07 -15.44
C ALA A 148 -20.76 -1.91 -14.64
N LEU A 149 -19.96 -0.89 -14.28
CA LEU A 149 -20.42 0.27 -13.51
C LEU A 149 -21.10 1.34 -14.37
N HIS A 150 -20.54 1.61 -15.55
CA HIS A 150 -20.91 2.80 -16.35
C HIS A 150 -21.55 2.45 -17.70
N GLY A 151 -21.79 1.17 -17.96
CA GLY A 151 -22.31 0.68 -19.23
C GLY A 151 -21.22 0.43 -20.29
N PRO A 152 -21.62 -0.16 -21.45
CA PRO A 152 -20.68 -0.44 -22.53
C PRO A 152 -19.98 0.83 -23.03
N GLY A 153 -18.67 0.75 -23.28
CA GLY A 153 -17.88 1.89 -23.76
C GLY A 153 -16.37 1.64 -23.62
N ILE A 154 -15.60 2.62 -24.13
CA ILE A 154 -14.16 2.65 -23.94
C ILE A 154 -13.85 3.53 -22.74
N TRP A 155 -13.51 2.91 -21.64
CA TRP A 155 -13.28 3.57 -20.36
C TRP A 155 -11.81 3.57 -19.99
N ARG A 156 -11.30 4.71 -19.54
CA ARG A 156 -10.01 4.76 -18.84
C ARG A 156 -10.10 3.93 -17.56
N ASN A 157 -9.08 3.13 -17.29
CA ASN A 157 -9.03 2.26 -16.11
C ASN A 157 -7.60 2.11 -15.60
N SER A 158 -7.46 1.76 -14.34
CA SER A 158 -6.13 1.68 -13.69
C SER A 158 -5.27 0.54 -14.24
N ARG A 159 -5.85 -0.57 -14.65
CA ARG A 159 -5.08 -1.69 -15.22
C ARG A 159 -4.35 -1.27 -16.50
N ASP A 160 -5.02 -0.61 -17.42
CA ASP A 160 -4.42 -0.16 -18.67
C ASP A 160 -3.37 0.92 -18.42
N ASN A 161 -3.62 1.84 -17.48
CA ASN A 161 -2.65 2.84 -17.05
C ASN A 161 -1.37 2.21 -16.51
N PHE A 162 -1.48 1.17 -15.67
CA PHE A 162 -0.33 0.46 -15.13
C PHE A 162 0.45 -0.28 -16.20
N VAL A 163 -0.23 -0.94 -17.15
CA VAL A 163 0.43 -1.60 -18.27
C VAL A 163 1.19 -0.57 -19.12
N ALA A 164 0.56 0.56 -19.44
CA ALA A 164 1.22 1.63 -20.22
C ALA A 164 2.45 2.21 -19.50
N ALA A 165 2.37 2.38 -18.17
CA ALA A 165 3.51 2.83 -17.38
C ALA A 165 4.61 1.77 -17.29
N ALA A 166 4.27 0.51 -17.05
CA ALA A 166 5.20 -0.62 -16.99
C ALA A 166 5.99 -0.77 -18.30
N MET A 167 5.32 -0.67 -19.44
CA MET A 167 5.98 -0.72 -20.76
C MET A 167 7.05 0.37 -20.95
N LYS A 168 6.89 1.56 -20.37
CA LYS A 168 7.93 2.62 -20.38
C LYS A 168 9.17 2.26 -19.58
N LEU A 169 9.02 1.31 -18.63
CA LEU A 169 10.11 0.78 -17.81
C LEU A 169 10.70 -0.52 -18.40
N GLY A 170 10.27 -0.94 -19.58
CA GLY A 170 10.69 -2.20 -20.19
C GLY A 170 10.04 -3.44 -19.58
N LEU A 171 8.97 -3.27 -18.80
CA LEU A 171 8.18 -4.32 -18.18
C LEU A 171 6.94 -4.67 -19.00
N ASP A 172 6.32 -5.79 -18.72
CA ASP A 172 5.08 -6.19 -19.39
C ASP A 172 3.89 -6.29 -18.41
N ARG A 173 2.71 -6.66 -18.95
CA ARG A 173 1.49 -6.79 -18.17
C ARG A 173 1.56 -7.80 -17.02
N ARG A 174 2.48 -8.78 -17.07
CA ARG A 174 2.68 -9.81 -16.04
C ARG A 174 3.47 -9.28 -14.86
N ASP A 175 4.21 -8.20 -15.09
CA ASP A 175 5.02 -7.55 -14.06
C ASP A 175 4.22 -6.55 -13.23
N VAL A 176 2.98 -6.22 -13.63
CA VAL A 176 2.10 -5.32 -12.88
C VAL A 176 1.55 -6.04 -11.64
N PRO A 177 1.96 -5.63 -10.42
CA PRO A 177 1.48 -6.26 -9.19
C PRO A 177 0.02 -5.90 -8.87
N ALA A 178 -0.53 -6.54 -7.83
CA ALA A 178 -1.71 -6.03 -7.16
C ALA A 178 -1.43 -4.64 -6.57
N CYS A 179 -2.39 -3.73 -6.66
CA CYS A 179 -2.24 -2.35 -6.22
C CYS A 179 -2.80 -2.12 -4.81
N LEU A 180 -2.26 -1.11 -4.13
CA LEU A 180 -2.92 -0.44 -3.02
C LEU A 180 -3.71 0.73 -3.58
N THR A 181 -5.02 0.85 -3.27
CA THR A 181 -5.81 1.99 -3.73
C THR A 181 -6.04 2.96 -2.58
N LEU A 182 -5.49 4.16 -2.71
CA LEU A 182 -5.64 5.25 -1.74
C LEU A 182 -7.03 5.87 -1.85
N PHE A 183 -7.56 6.38 -0.73
CA PHE A 183 -8.87 7.05 -0.65
C PHE A 183 -10.05 6.18 -1.10
N ALA A 184 -9.91 4.87 -0.93
CA ALA A 184 -10.89 3.87 -1.33
C ALA A 184 -11.52 3.21 -0.08
N PRO A 185 -12.65 3.70 0.41
CA PRO A 185 -13.29 3.25 1.65
C PRO A 185 -14.00 1.90 1.47
N THR A 186 -13.28 0.88 1.08
CA THR A 186 -13.76 -0.49 0.96
C THR A 186 -13.92 -1.11 2.34
N VAL A 187 -14.98 -1.87 2.53
CA VAL A 187 -15.27 -2.62 3.75
C VAL A 187 -15.65 -4.06 3.43
N VAL A 188 -15.28 -4.97 4.30
CA VAL A 188 -15.77 -6.35 4.30
C VAL A 188 -16.92 -6.44 5.28
N ARG A 189 -18.12 -6.81 4.79
CA ARG A 189 -19.32 -6.97 5.62
C ARG A 189 -19.30 -8.31 6.35
N ALA A 190 -20.19 -8.46 7.30
CA ALA A 190 -20.26 -9.68 8.11
C ALA A 190 -20.57 -10.94 7.30
N ASP A 191 -21.25 -10.81 6.16
CA ASP A 191 -21.54 -11.88 5.21
C ASP A 191 -20.39 -12.18 4.23
N GLY A 192 -19.26 -11.46 4.38
CA GLY A 192 -18.09 -11.57 3.49
C GLY A 192 -18.19 -10.73 2.22
N SER A 193 -19.33 -10.07 1.93
CA SER A 193 -19.44 -9.19 0.78
C SER A 193 -18.60 -7.93 0.93
N LEU A 194 -18.17 -7.37 -0.21
CA LEU A 194 -17.42 -6.12 -0.24
C LEU A 194 -18.38 -4.94 -0.40
N GLY A 195 -18.16 -3.90 0.36
CA GLY A 195 -18.97 -2.68 0.35
C GLY A 195 -18.12 -1.43 0.14
N TRP A 196 -18.81 -0.34 -0.15
CA TRP A 196 -18.24 0.99 -0.35
C TRP A 196 -18.89 1.98 0.62
N GLU A 197 -18.09 2.74 1.37
CA GLU A 197 -18.55 3.70 2.39
C GLU A 197 -18.11 5.13 2.03
N PRO A 198 -18.78 5.81 1.08
CA PRO A 198 -18.37 7.13 0.61
C PRO A 198 -18.34 8.20 1.70
N ALA A 199 -19.11 8.04 2.76
CA ALA A 199 -19.13 8.96 3.91
C ALA A 199 -17.79 9.05 4.66
N ARG A 200 -16.87 8.12 4.43
CA ARG A 200 -15.51 8.16 4.99
C ARG A 200 -14.55 9.06 4.20
N ARG A 201 -14.96 9.53 3.03
CA ARG A 201 -14.19 10.47 2.22
C ARG A 201 -14.43 11.90 2.67
N HIS A 202 -13.41 12.74 2.55
CA HIS A 202 -13.55 14.18 2.82
C HIS A 202 -12.58 14.99 1.95
N ALA A 203 -12.96 16.22 1.65
CA ALA A 203 -12.13 17.12 0.86
C ALA A 203 -10.82 17.45 1.58
N GLY A 204 -9.74 17.54 0.82
CA GLY A 204 -8.40 17.83 1.33
C GLY A 204 -7.72 16.65 2.02
N GLN A 205 -8.28 15.44 1.91
CA GLN A 205 -7.63 14.26 2.45
C GLN A 205 -6.30 13.98 1.74
N PHE A 206 -5.33 13.48 2.50
CA PHE A 206 -4.00 13.20 1.97
C PHE A 206 -3.37 11.98 2.65
N VAL A 207 -2.33 11.46 2.01
CA VAL A 207 -1.45 10.42 2.55
C VAL A 207 -0.01 10.73 2.20
N ASP A 208 0.91 10.53 3.16
CA ASP A 208 2.37 10.63 2.97
C ASP A 208 2.98 9.23 3.01
N LEU A 209 3.71 8.91 1.97
CA LEU A 209 4.42 7.66 1.80
C LEU A 209 5.92 7.94 1.75
N ARG A 210 6.69 7.45 2.74
CA ARG A 210 8.16 7.53 2.70
C ARG A 210 8.72 6.27 2.03
N ALA A 211 9.61 6.45 1.06
CA ALA A 211 10.30 5.35 0.40
C ALA A 211 11.42 4.78 1.29
N GLU A 212 11.40 3.48 1.51
CA GLU A 212 12.44 2.75 2.25
C GLU A 212 13.44 2.04 1.32
N LEU A 213 13.10 1.97 0.03
CA LEU A 213 13.93 1.53 -1.09
C LEU A 213 13.88 2.59 -2.20
N ASP A 214 14.79 2.52 -3.16
CA ASP A 214 14.61 3.22 -4.44
C ASP A 214 13.51 2.50 -5.22
N LEU A 215 12.45 3.22 -5.60
CA LEU A 215 11.27 2.65 -6.22
C LEU A 215 10.92 3.33 -7.55
N TRP A 216 10.43 2.56 -8.51
CA TRP A 216 9.55 3.07 -9.54
C TRP A 216 8.12 3.02 -8.99
N VAL A 217 7.47 4.17 -8.88
CA VAL A 217 6.10 4.30 -8.38
C VAL A 217 5.20 4.77 -9.50
N VAL A 218 4.03 4.15 -9.62
CA VAL A 218 2.97 4.58 -10.55
C VAL A 218 1.69 4.80 -9.77
N LEU A 219 1.10 5.97 -9.95
CA LEU A 219 -0.24 6.33 -9.50
C LEU A 219 -1.19 6.30 -10.69
N SER A 220 -2.37 5.73 -10.52
CA SER A 220 -3.45 5.78 -11.50
C SER A 220 -4.70 6.35 -10.87
N HIS A 221 -5.21 7.43 -11.43
CA HIS A 221 -6.40 8.12 -10.95
C HIS A 221 -7.63 7.75 -11.79
N CYS A 222 -8.19 6.57 -11.54
CA CYS A 222 -9.42 6.09 -12.16
C CYS A 222 -10.43 5.67 -11.10
N PRO A 223 -11.74 5.62 -11.41
CA PRO A 223 -12.73 5.13 -10.46
C PRO A 223 -12.37 3.74 -9.91
N HIS A 224 -12.65 3.53 -8.64
CA HIS A 224 -12.50 2.21 -8.00
C HIS A 224 -13.63 1.28 -8.48
N PRO A 225 -13.42 -0.06 -8.57
CA PRO A 225 -14.45 -0.99 -9.03
C PRO A 225 -15.77 -0.97 -8.24
N LEU A 226 -15.76 -0.50 -6.99
CA LEU A 226 -16.95 -0.35 -6.15
C LEU A 226 -17.46 1.10 -6.08
N ASP A 227 -16.78 2.06 -6.71
CA ASP A 227 -17.14 3.47 -6.66
C ASP A 227 -18.10 3.83 -7.80
N PRO A 228 -19.36 4.16 -7.52
CA PRO A 228 -20.31 4.55 -8.57
C PRO A 228 -20.06 5.96 -9.14
N THR A 229 -19.09 6.70 -8.60
CA THR A 229 -18.77 8.07 -9.03
C THR A 229 -18.33 8.09 -10.49
N PRO A 230 -19.01 8.84 -11.37
CA PRO A 230 -18.62 8.95 -12.78
C PRO A 230 -17.22 9.57 -12.93
N LEU A 231 -16.43 9.09 -13.89
CA LEU A 231 -15.09 9.61 -14.17
C LEU A 231 -15.08 11.12 -14.41
N SER A 232 -16.12 11.65 -15.08
CA SER A 232 -16.28 13.09 -15.39
C SER A 232 -16.48 13.98 -14.17
N SER A 233 -16.87 13.42 -13.02
CA SER A 233 -17.10 14.18 -11.77
C SER A 233 -15.88 14.15 -10.84
N LEU A 234 -14.89 13.32 -11.12
CA LEU A 234 -13.65 13.27 -10.32
C LEU A 234 -12.87 14.58 -10.46
N GLY A 235 -12.40 15.11 -9.33
CA GLY A 235 -11.40 16.19 -9.34
C GLY A 235 -10.01 15.63 -9.61
N PRO A 236 -9.04 16.48 -9.97
CA PRO A 236 -7.67 16.05 -10.04
C PRO A 236 -7.13 15.72 -8.64
N VAL A 237 -6.07 14.94 -8.61
CA VAL A 237 -5.28 14.70 -7.39
C VAL A 237 -3.90 15.30 -7.55
N GLN A 238 -3.29 15.71 -6.45
CA GLN A 238 -1.95 16.26 -6.44
C GLN A 238 -0.95 15.21 -5.98
N ALA A 239 0.15 15.06 -6.70
CA ALA A 239 1.27 14.19 -6.37
C ALA A 239 2.51 15.05 -6.08
N ILE A 240 2.94 15.08 -4.80
CA ILE A 240 4.02 15.93 -4.34
C ILE A 240 5.17 15.06 -3.84
N ARG A 241 6.33 15.12 -4.48
CA ARG A 241 7.55 14.54 -3.94
C ARG A 241 8.25 15.55 -3.05
N PHE A 242 8.76 15.09 -1.93
CA PHE A 242 9.44 15.93 -0.96
C PHE A 242 10.60 15.18 -0.27
N VAL A 243 11.50 15.90 0.34
CA VAL A 243 12.56 15.32 1.18
C VAL A 243 11.92 14.90 2.50
N ALA A 244 11.82 13.58 2.72
CA ALA A 244 11.24 13.11 3.98
C ALA A 244 12.25 13.23 5.13
N PRO A 245 11.78 13.56 6.34
CA PRO A 245 12.65 13.54 7.51
C PRO A 245 13.17 12.12 7.76
N PRO A 246 14.39 11.95 8.26
CA PRO A 246 14.90 10.64 8.68
C PRO A 246 13.96 9.99 9.69
N ALA A 247 13.80 8.65 9.59
CA ALA A 247 13.01 7.93 10.57
C ALA A 247 13.62 8.06 11.97
N ALA A 248 12.83 8.51 12.93
CA ALA A 248 13.23 8.56 14.34
C ALA A 248 13.28 7.13 14.94
N ALA A 249 13.92 6.98 16.08
CA ALA A 249 14.02 5.68 16.76
C ALA A 249 12.65 5.10 17.17
N ASP A 250 11.70 5.98 17.45
CA ASP A 250 10.32 5.69 17.84
C ASP A 250 9.34 5.77 16.66
N ASP A 251 9.84 5.83 15.42
CA ASP A 251 9.03 5.89 14.18
C ASP A 251 7.89 4.85 14.24
N ALA A 252 6.66 5.32 14.09
CA ALA A 252 5.46 4.49 14.25
C ALA A 252 5.44 3.30 13.28
N CYS A 253 5.93 3.46 12.05
CA CYS A 253 6.01 2.39 11.05
C CYS A 253 7.04 1.33 11.46
N ARG A 254 8.19 1.75 12.02
CA ARG A 254 9.25 0.84 12.48
C ARG A 254 8.87 0.07 13.74
N THR A 255 8.05 0.67 14.58
CA THR A 255 7.67 0.12 15.89
C THR A 255 6.25 -0.46 15.90
N ALA A 256 5.58 -0.55 14.75
CA ALA A 256 4.19 -1.01 14.63
C ALA A 256 3.97 -2.45 15.16
N GLY A 257 4.99 -3.29 15.12
CA GLY A 257 4.94 -4.67 15.62
C GLY A 257 6.21 -5.44 15.28
N PRO A 258 6.32 -6.69 15.73
CA PRO A 258 7.49 -7.54 15.48
C PRO A 258 7.72 -7.80 13.99
N GLU A 259 6.64 -7.89 13.20
CA GLU A 259 6.69 -8.09 11.76
C GLU A 259 7.29 -6.88 11.03
N ALA A 260 6.90 -5.67 11.42
CA ALA A 260 7.47 -4.44 10.88
C ALA A 260 8.97 -4.36 11.19
N LYS A 261 9.37 -4.64 12.44
CA LYS A 261 10.79 -4.69 12.83
C LYS A 261 11.60 -5.67 11.97
N ARG A 262 11.05 -6.88 11.71
CA ARG A 262 11.71 -7.89 10.86
C ARG A 262 11.84 -7.42 9.41
N ALA A 263 10.78 -6.80 8.86
CA ALA A 263 10.79 -6.29 7.50
C ALA A 263 11.81 -5.15 7.32
N PHE A 264 11.90 -4.22 8.27
CA PHE A 264 12.93 -3.18 8.26
C PHE A 264 14.34 -3.77 8.37
N ALA A 265 14.55 -4.77 9.24
CA ALA A 265 15.85 -5.46 9.34
C ALA A 265 16.22 -6.19 8.03
N ALA A 266 15.24 -6.76 7.31
CA ALA A 266 15.46 -7.35 5.99
C ALA A 266 15.83 -6.29 4.94
N THR A 267 15.16 -5.13 4.96
CA THR A 267 15.46 -3.98 4.10
C THR A 267 16.87 -3.46 4.35
N GLU A 268 17.26 -3.26 5.59
CA GLU A 268 18.60 -2.78 5.98
C GLU A 268 19.71 -3.75 5.58
N ARG A 269 19.48 -5.06 5.67
CA ARG A 269 20.45 -6.06 5.18
C ARG A 269 20.63 -6.02 3.67
N TYR A 270 19.58 -5.77 2.92
CA TYR A 270 19.65 -5.64 1.46
C TYR A 270 20.41 -4.39 1.01
N LEU A 271 20.40 -3.35 1.80
CA LEU A 271 21.01 -2.05 1.48
C LEU A 271 22.50 -1.94 1.88
N ARG A 272 23.04 -2.97 2.51
CA ARG A 272 24.49 -3.07 2.86
C ARG A 272 25.29 -3.63 1.71
#